data_2962dac0844e73cbbd3b35587b906ba4
#
_entry.id   2962dac0844e73cbbd3b35587b906ba4
#
_cell.length_a   1.000
_cell.length_b   1.000
_cell.length_c   1.000
_cell.angle_alpha   90.00
_cell.angle_beta   90.00
_cell.angle_gamma   90.00
#
_symmetry.space_group_name_H-M   'P 1'
#
loop_
_entity.id
_entity.type
_entity.pdbx_description
1 polymer ?
#
loop_
_entity_poly.entity_id
_entity_poly.type
_entity_poly.pdbx_seq_one_letter_code
_entity_poly.pdbx_strand_id
1 'polypeptide(L)'
;FMTLSGGEQHRVMLARALVQEPEYLILDEPTNHLDITYQLELLKIVKSLGIGVVAALHEINLAALFCDRICVLKDGIIQQLGTPKEVITESTLFNVYGVESVINYDEYDIPHARYVVEDLHSSKCYEAAPNICNVKESPMIGDHHV
;
A
#
# COMPACT_ATOMS: atom_id res chain seq x y z
N PHE A 1 -16.72 -11.95 17.89
CA PHE A 1 -15.75 -11.87 16.78
C PHE A 1 -16.46 -11.90 15.42
N MET A 2 -17.51 -12.69 15.25
CA MET A 2 -18.22 -12.84 13.96
C MET A 2 -19.06 -11.61 13.54
N THR A 3 -19.20 -10.60 14.38
CA THR A 3 -19.97 -9.37 14.11
C THR A 3 -19.10 -8.15 13.78
N LEU A 4 -17.77 -8.31 13.83
CA LEU A 4 -16.82 -7.23 13.56
C LEU A 4 -16.51 -7.14 12.06
N SER A 5 -16.38 -5.93 11.55
CA SER A 5 -15.82 -5.68 10.21
C SER A 5 -14.37 -6.15 10.11
N GLY A 6 -13.85 -6.39 8.91
CA GLY A 6 -12.47 -6.82 8.70
C GLY A 6 -11.46 -5.88 9.36
N GLY A 7 -11.63 -4.56 9.23
CA GLY A 7 -10.78 -3.57 9.88
C GLY A 7 -10.83 -3.59 11.41
N GLU A 8 -12.00 -3.86 11.99
CA GLU A 8 -12.13 -4.02 13.45
C GLU A 8 -11.45 -5.27 13.94
N GLN A 9 -11.56 -6.38 13.18
CA GLN A 9 -10.87 -7.63 13.50
C GLN A 9 -9.35 -7.44 13.52
N HIS A 10 -8.78 -6.75 12.52
CA HIS A 10 -7.35 -6.46 12.47
C HIS A 10 -6.89 -5.60 13.65
N ARG A 11 -7.66 -4.57 14.03
CA ARG A 11 -7.36 -3.75 15.22
C ARG A 11 -7.39 -4.56 16.52
N VAL A 12 -8.36 -5.46 16.67
CA VAL A 12 -8.43 -6.35 17.84
C VAL A 12 -7.24 -7.30 17.89
N MET A 13 -6.83 -7.88 16.75
CA MET A 13 -5.67 -8.77 16.68
C MET A 13 -4.37 -8.01 16.99
N LEU A 14 -4.20 -6.80 16.47
CA LEU A 14 -3.06 -5.94 16.77
C LEU A 14 -3.05 -5.59 18.27
N ALA A 15 -4.17 -5.15 18.84
CA ALA A 15 -4.28 -4.83 20.26
C ALA A 15 -3.92 -6.05 21.14
N ARG A 16 -4.37 -7.25 20.75
CA ARG A 16 -4.03 -8.49 21.45
C ARG A 16 -2.53 -8.78 21.41
N ALA A 17 -1.86 -8.53 20.30
CA ALA A 17 -0.43 -8.71 20.18
C ALA A 17 0.33 -7.70 21.05
N LEU A 18 -0.13 -6.44 21.08
CA LEU A 18 0.52 -5.36 21.83
C LEU A 18 0.41 -5.50 23.35
N VAL A 19 -0.67 -6.11 23.85
CA VAL A 19 -0.83 -6.40 25.31
C VAL A 19 0.27 -7.32 25.85
N GLN A 20 0.96 -8.05 24.95
CA GLN A 20 2.09 -8.92 25.33
C GLN A 20 3.41 -8.14 25.44
N GLU A 21 3.40 -6.82 25.26
CA GLU A 21 4.58 -5.94 25.31
C GLU A 21 5.77 -6.47 24.47
N PRO A 22 5.56 -6.76 23.16
CA PRO A 22 6.58 -7.36 22.33
C PRO A 22 7.69 -6.35 22.00
N GLU A 23 8.94 -6.79 21.96
CA GLU A 23 10.06 -6.01 21.42
C GLU A 23 10.02 -5.94 19.88
N TYR A 24 9.49 -6.98 19.25
CA TYR A 24 9.35 -7.11 17.80
C TYR A 24 7.95 -7.60 17.44
N LEU A 25 7.39 -7.04 16.36
CA LEU A 25 6.10 -7.42 15.81
C LEU A 25 6.28 -7.92 14.38
N ILE A 26 5.73 -9.09 14.08
CA ILE A 26 5.69 -9.64 12.73
C ILE A 26 4.25 -9.58 12.23
N LEU A 27 4.04 -8.92 11.10
CA LEU A 27 2.74 -8.74 10.46
C LEU A 27 2.75 -9.40 9.07
N ASP A 28 1.90 -10.40 8.91
CA ASP A 28 1.72 -11.07 7.62
C ASP A 28 0.51 -10.47 6.90
N GLU A 29 0.75 -9.78 5.79
CA GLU A 29 -0.25 -9.10 4.96
C GLU A 29 -1.28 -8.26 5.75
N PRO A 30 -0.85 -7.38 6.66
CA PRO A 30 -1.75 -6.70 7.59
C PRO A 30 -2.75 -5.76 6.92
N THR A 31 -2.49 -5.37 5.67
CA THR A 31 -3.33 -4.47 4.87
C THR A 31 -4.29 -5.22 3.93
N ASN A 32 -4.22 -6.55 3.88
CA ASN A 32 -5.01 -7.32 2.92
C ASN A 32 -6.51 -7.24 3.24
N HIS A 33 -7.33 -7.12 2.20
CA HIS A 33 -8.80 -6.98 2.30
C HIS A 33 -9.31 -5.74 3.05
N LEU A 34 -8.44 -4.77 3.32
CA LEU A 34 -8.83 -3.48 3.90
C LEU A 34 -8.97 -2.42 2.80
N ASP A 35 -9.92 -1.51 2.97
CA ASP A 35 -9.93 -0.31 2.15
C ASP A 35 -8.76 0.62 2.48
N ILE A 36 -8.45 1.53 1.58
CA ILE A 36 -7.26 2.39 1.69
C ILE A 36 -7.23 3.22 2.98
N THR A 37 -8.38 3.65 3.48
CA THR A 37 -8.46 4.43 4.72
C THR A 37 -7.98 3.60 5.90
N TYR A 38 -8.49 2.36 6.03
CA TYR A 38 -8.09 1.45 7.10
C TYR A 38 -6.65 0.96 6.96
N GLN A 39 -6.14 0.77 5.73
CA GLN A 39 -4.73 0.45 5.49
C GLN A 39 -3.82 1.55 6.04
N LEU A 40 -4.11 2.81 5.70
CA LEU A 40 -3.33 3.96 6.15
C LEU A 40 -3.41 4.14 7.67
N GLU A 41 -4.59 4.00 8.27
CA GLU A 41 -4.75 4.08 9.73
C GLU A 41 -3.95 3.00 10.45
N LEU A 42 -4.04 1.75 9.99
CA LEU A 42 -3.30 0.62 10.56
C LEU A 42 -1.79 0.86 10.52
N LEU A 43 -1.26 1.24 9.36
CA LEU A 43 0.17 1.48 9.18
C LEU A 43 0.66 2.68 9.99
N LYS A 44 -0.15 3.74 10.15
CA LYS A 44 0.15 4.86 11.06
C LYS A 44 0.25 4.41 12.51
N ILE A 45 -0.69 3.57 12.97
CA ILE A 45 -0.65 2.98 14.32
C ILE A 45 0.64 2.18 14.48
N VAL A 46 0.93 1.27 13.54
CA VAL A 46 2.13 0.41 13.58
C VAL A 46 3.41 1.26 13.62
N LYS A 47 3.51 2.30 12.78
CA LYS A 47 4.68 3.21 12.76
C LYS A 47 4.86 3.96 14.08
N SER A 48 3.77 4.26 14.79
CA SER A 48 3.80 4.98 16.07
C SER A 48 4.19 4.13 17.28
N LEU A 49 4.27 2.79 17.14
CA LEU A 49 4.54 1.90 18.26
C LEU A 49 5.95 2.04 18.86
N GLY A 50 6.93 2.50 18.08
CA GLY A 50 8.32 2.66 18.54
C GLY A 50 9.05 1.33 18.83
N ILE A 51 8.54 0.21 18.32
CA ILE A 51 9.14 -1.13 18.42
C ILE A 51 9.62 -1.61 17.05
N GLY A 52 10.42 -2.67 17.01
CA GLY A 52 10.82 -3.29 15.75
C GLY A 52 9.62 -3.96 15.06
N VAL A 53 9.37 -3.64 13.79
CA VAL A 53 8.28 -4.25 13.03
C VAL A 53 8.79 -4.82 11.71
N VAL A 54 8.40 -6.05 11.41
CA VAL A 54 8.59 -6.68 10.10
C VAL A 54 7.20 -6.94 9.53
N ALA A 55 6.89 -6.38 8.36
CA ALA A 55 5.60 -6.56 7.71
C ALA A 55 5.76 -7.06 6.28
N ALA A 56 4.99 -8.07 5.90
CA ALA A 56 4.83 -8.43 4.49
C ALA A 56 3.76 -7.53 3.87
N LEU A 57 4.14 -6.71 2.90
CA LEU A 57 3.26 -5.77 2.21
C LEU A 57 3.26 -6.05 0.71
N HIS A 58 2.08 -6.01 0.08
CA HIS A 58 1.95 -6.16 -1.38
C HIS A 58 2.00 -4.82 -2.12
N GLU A 59 1.61 -3.74 -1.45
CA GLU A 59 1.54 -2.40 -2.03
C GLU A 59 2.88 -1.67 -1.91
N ILE A 60 3.58 -1.52 -3.03
CA ILE A 60 4.91 -0.90 -3.10
C ILE A 60 4.90 0.54 -2.58
N ASN A 61 3.87 1.33 -2.93
CA ASN A 61 3.78 2.72 -2.49
C ASN A 61 3.48 2.84 -0.99
N LEU A 62 2.74 1.90 -0.40
CA LEU A 62 2.58 1.83 1.05
C LEU A 62 3.89 1.43 1.74
N ALA A 63 4.63 0.48 1.18
CA ALA A 63 5.95 0.13 1.69
C ALA A 63 6.92 1.32 1.64
N ALA A 64 6.91 2.11 0.54
CA ALA A 64 7.69 3.33 0.41
C ALA A 64 7.38 4.35 1.51
N LEU A 65 6.10 4.53 1.82
CA LEU A 65 5.61 5.55 2.74
C LEU A 65 5.87 5.20 4.21
N PHE A 66 5.79 3.92 4.58
CA PHE A 66 5.78 3.50 5.98
C PHE A 66 7.04 2.76 6.44
N CYS A 67 7.80 2.13 5.54
CA CYS A 67 8.96 1.33 5.91
C CYS A 67 10.24 2.16 5.91
N ASP A 68 11.09 1.96 6.92
CA ASP A 68 12.44 2.54 6.95
C ASP A 68 13.40 1.74 6.07
N ARG A 69 13.15 0.43 5.93
CA ARG A 69 13.89 -0.47 5.05
C ARG A 69 12.93 -1.44 4.37
N ILE A 70 13.23 -1.79 3.13
CA ILE A 70 12.47 -2.73 2.31
C ILE A 70 13.37 -3.89 1.92
N CYS A 71 12.86 -5.10 2.10
CA CYS A 71 13.46 -6.34 1.60
C CYS A 71 12.58 -6.88 0.47
N VAL A 72 13.13 -6.98 -0.72
CA VAL A 72 12.43 -7.56 -1.88
C VAL A 72 12.79 -9.03 -2.00
N LEU A 73 11.76 -9.87 -2.00
CA LEU A 73 11.88 -11.32 -2.14
C LEU A 73 11.32 -11.75 -3.50
N LYS A 74 12.03 -12.66 -4.17
CA LYS A 74 11.54 -13.38 -5.35
C LYS A 74 12.01 -14.83 -5.27
N ASP A 75 11.09 -15.76 -5.43
CA ASP A 75 11.36 -17.21 -5.38
C ASP A 75 12.11 -17.64 -4.10
N GLY A 76 11.76 -17.03 -2.96
CA GLY A 76 12.38 -17.30 -1.66
C GLY A 76 13.80 -16.71 -1.48
N ILE A 77 14.28 -15.92 -2.43
CA ILE A 77 15.62 -15.32 -2.41
C ILE A 77 15.50 -13.80 -2.26
N ILE A 78 16.33 -13.23 -1.37
CA ILE A 78 16.45 -11.78 -1.24
C ILE A 78 17.13 -11.23 -2.50
N GLN A 79 16.37 -10.43 -3.25
CA GLN A 79 16.87 -9.74 -4.45
C GLN A 79 17.52 -8.41 -4.09
N GLN A 80 16.94 -7.70 -3.14
CA GLN A 80 17.43 -6.41 -2.71
C GLN A 80 16.99 -6.10 -1.28
N LEU A 81 17.83 -5.36 -0.54
CA LEU A 81 17.55 -4.87 0.81
C LEU A 81 18.15 -3.46 0.94
N GLY A 82 17.33 -2.49 1.32
CA GLY A 82 17.78 -1.10 1.46
C GLY A 82 16.67 -0.17 1.93
N THR A 83 16.92 1.13 1.85
CA THR A 83 15.89 2.16 2.03
C THR A 83 14.89 2.11 0.88
N PRO A 84 13.68 2.67 1.04
CA PRO A 84 12.72 2.76 -0.07
C PRO A 84 13.32 3.33 -1.35
N LYS A 85 14.14 4.37 -1.24
CA LYS A 85 14.79 5.03 -2.37
C LYS A 85 15.83 4.15 -3.10
N GLU A 86 16.53 3.32 -2.36
CA GLU A 86 17.51 2.39 -2.94
C GLU A 86 16.83 1.19 -3.61
N VAL A 87 15.68 0.77 -3.09
CA VAL A 87 15.01 -0.46 -3.50
C VAL A 87 13.95 -0.22 -4.57
N ILE A 88 13.16 0.86 -4.44
CA ILE A 88 12.07 1.16 -5.38
C ILE A 88 12.64 1.92 -6.56
N THR A 89 13.13 1.17 -7.54
CA THR A 89 13.68 1.66 -8.79
C THR A 89 12.98 0.99 -9.98
N GLU A 90 12.98 1.65 -11.15
CA GLU A 90 12.42 1.09 -12.37
C GLU A 90 13.03 -0.28 -12.70
N SER A 91 14.35 -0.42 -12.52
CA SER A 91 15.06 -1.68 -12.75
C SER A 91 14.65 -2.78 -11.78
N THR A 92 14.45 -2.46 -10.49
CA THR A 92 13.98 -3.44 -9.50
C THR A 92 12.57 -3.91 -9.84
N LEU A 93 11.66 -2.99 -10.16
CA LEU A 93 10.28 -3.32 -10.48
C LEU A 93 10.19 -4.16 -11.75
N PHE A 94 10.98 -3.85 -12.77
CA PHE A 94 11.05 -4.64 -13.98
C PHE A 94 11.61 -6.05 -13.74
N ASN A 95 12.75 -6.17 -13.04
CA ASN A 95 13.42 -7.45 -12.81
C ASN A 95 12.64 -8.39 -11.90
N VAL A 96 11.94 -7.83 -10.88
CA VAL A 96 11.23 -8.64 -9.89
C VAL A 96 9.80 -8.93 -10.33
N TYR A 97 9.07 -7.92 -10.78
CA TYR A 97 7.63 -8.02 -11.07
C TYR A 97 7.31 -8.06 -12.56
N GLY A 98 8.28 -7.78 -13.45
CA GLY A 98 8.07 -7.74 -14.90
C GLY A 98 7.22 -6.57 -15.36
N VAL A 99 7.13 -5.49 -14.58
CA VAL A 99 6.30 -4.32 -14.90
C VAL A 99 7.15 -3.09 -15.20
N GLU A 100 6.82 -2.41 -16.29
CA GLU A 100 7.38 -1.10 -16.58
C GLU A 100 6.77 -0.04 -15.67
N SER A 101 7.63 0.84 -15.18
CA SER A 101 7.21 1.86 -14.22
C SER A 101 8.07 3.11 -14.35
N VAL A 102 7.52 4.23 -13.87
CA VAL A 102 8.24 5.49 -13.68
C VAL A 102 8.23 5.81 -12.20
N ILE A 103 9.40 6.11 -11.65
CA ILE A 103 9.55 6.49 -10.25
C ILE A 103 9.56 8.02 -10.13
N ASN A 104 8.58 8.54 -9.41
CA ASN A 104 8.51 9.95 -9.04
C ASN A 104 8.82 10.08 -7.55
N TYR A 105 9.25 11.26 -7.12
CA TYR A 105 9.50 11.56 -5.71
C TYR A 105 8.59 12.69 -5.26
N ASP A 106 8.05 12.59 -4.06
CA ASP A 106 7.28 13.67 -3.45
C ASP A 106 8.18 14.73 -2.80
N GLU A 107 7.57 15.72 -2.12
CA GLU A 107 8.26 16.79 -1.42
C GLU A 107 9.12 16.31 -0.23
N TYR A 108 8.90 15.08 0.25
CA TYR A 108 9.66 14.42 1.31
C TYR A 108 10.67 13.42 0.78
N ASP A 109 10.92 13.42 -0.55
CA ASP A 109 11.85 12.52 -1.23
C ASP A 109 11.46 11.03 -1.12
N ILE A 110 10.16 10.75 -0.94
CA ILE A 110 9.60 9.41 -0.91
C ILE A 110 9.32 8.94 -2.34
N PRO A 111 9.81 7.75 -2.75
CA PRO A 111 9.57 7.23 -4.09
C PRO A 111 8.13 6.75 -4.27
N HIS A 112 7.52 7.10 -5.39
CA HIS A 112 6.20 6.65 -5.83
C HIS A 112 6.31 5.94 -7.17
N ALA A 113 5.99 4.66 -7.20
CA ALA A 113 5.94 3.88 -8.43
C ALA A 113 4.60 4.12 -9.16
N ARG A 114 4.68 4.60 -10.40
CA ARG A 114 3.57 4.69 -11.34
C ARG A 114 3.81 3.66 -12.44
N TYR A 115 2.90 2.69 -12.56
CA TYR A 115 3.00 1.65 -13.59
C TYR A 115 2.67 2.21 -14.97
N VAL A 116 3.41 1.75 -15.98
CA VAL A 116 3.19 2.08 -17.39
C VAL A 116 2.48 0.90 -18.04
N VAL A 117 1.33 1.17 -18.65
CA VAL A 117 0.58 0.17 -19.42
C VAL A 117 0.45 0.69 -20.84
N GLU A 118 1.26 0.17 -21.77
CA GLU A 118 1.39 0.70 -23.11
C GLU A 118 0.07 0.73 -23.90
N ASP A 119 -0.78 -0.28 -23.74
CA ASP A 119 -2.01 -0.40 -24.51
C ASP A 119 -3.15 0.55 -24.07
N LEU A 120 -3.08 1.12 -22.87
CA LEU A 120 -4.13 2.02 -22.36
C LEU A 120 -4.08 3.43 -22.97
N HIS A 121 -2.98 3.80 -23.61
CA HIS A 121 -2.80 5.13 -24.24
C HIS A 121 -2.99 5.10 -25.76
N SER A 122 -3.24 3.94 -26.37
CA SER A 122 -3.63 3.88 -27.77
C SER A 122 -5.08 4.34 -27.89
N SER A 123 -5.34 5.33 -28.74
CA SER A 123 -6.65 5.95 -28.99
C SER A 123 -7.79 4.97 -29.38
N LYS A 124 -7.48 3.68 -29.53
CA LYS A 124 -8.45 2.61 -29.84
C LYS A 124 -9.16 2.04 -28.61
N CYS A 125 -8.64 2.22 -27.38
CA CYS A 125 -9.29 1.69 -26.18
C CYS A 125 -10.46 2.56 -25.71
N TYR A 126 -10.49 3.85 -26.04
CA TYR A 126 -11.59 4.74 -25.65
C TYR A 126 -12.89 4.53 -26.43
N GLU A 127 -12.83 3.97 -27.65
CA GLU A 127 -14.03 3.72 -28.47
C GLU A 127 -14.71 2.37 -28.18
N ALA A 128 -14.02 1.44 -27.52
CA ALA A 128 -14.52 0.06 -27.35
C ALA A 128 -15.09 -0.27 -25.96
N ALA A 129 -14.97 0.59 -24.96
CA ALA A 129 -15.42 0.31 -23.59
C ALA A 129 -16.16 1.49 -22.95
N PRO A 130 -17.46 1.67 -23.23
CA PRO A 130 -18.23 2.82 -22.74
C PRO A 130 -18.52 2.82 -21.23
N ASN A 131 -18.11 1.83 -20.42
CA ASN A 131 -18.63 1.68 -19.05
C ASN A 131 -17.67 1.17 -17.97
N ILE A 132 -16.36 1.41 -18.04
CA ILE A 132 -15.43 0.93 -17.00
C ILE A 132 -15.24 1.90 -15.81
N CYS A 133 -15.63 3.14 -15.91
CA CYS A 133 -15.55 4.10 -14.80
C CYS A 133 -16.90 4.73 -14.49
N ASN A 134 -17.80 3.98 -13.87
CA ASN A 134 -18.93 4.56 -13.17
C ASN A 134 -18.52 4.84 -11.71
N VAL A 135 -17.71 5.85 -11.51
CA VAL A 135 -17.60 6.50 -10.19
C VAL A 135 -18.91 7.26 -10.00
N LYS A 136 -19.83 6.71 -9.22
CA LYS A 136 -21.01 7.43 -8.79
C LYS A 136 -20.54 8.66 -8.00
N GLU A 137 -20.73 9.83 -8.59
CA GLU A 137 -20.62 11.09 -7.86
C GLU A 137 -21.61 11.02 -6.70
N SER A 138 -21.09 11.08 -5.46
CA SER A 138 -21.94 11.29 -4.29
C SER A 138 -22.57 12.68 -4.42
N PRO A 139 -23.90 12.83 -4.20
CA PRO A 139 -24.55 14.12 -4.29
C PRO A 139 -23.93 15.08 -3.28
N MET A 140 -23.47 16.22 -3.75
CA MET A 140 -23.06 17.35 -2.92
C MET A 140 -24.22 17.72 -1.99
N ILE A 141 -23.97 17.68 -0.69
CA ILE A 141 -24.92 18.16 0.32
C ILE A 141 -25.06 19.66 0.10
N GLY A 142 -26.25 20.05 -0.35
CA GLY A 142 -26.58 21.44 -0.61
C GLY A 142 -26.53 22.29 0.66
N ASP A 143 -25.95 23.46 0.50
CA ASP A 143 -26.05 24.58 1.45
C ASP A 143 -27.47 24.82 1.87
N HIS A 144 -27.78 24.66 3.13
CA HIS A 144 -28.91 25.30 3.74
C HIS A 144 -28.47 26.59 4.42
N HIS A 145 -28.59 27.68 3.66
CA HIS A 145 -28.88 28.99 4.26
C HIS A 145 -30.35 29.03 4.72
N VAL A 146 -30.60 29.22 5.98
CA VAL A 146 -31.46 30.21 6.63
C VAL A 146 -31.13 30.24 8.11
#